data_e640891c59d7bc55032db76626d779fc
#
_entry.id   e640891c59d7bc55032db76626d779fc
#
_cell.length_a   1.000
_cell.length_b   1.000
_cell.length_c   1.000
_cell.angle_alpha   90.00
_cell.angle_beta   90.00
_cell.angle_gamma   90.00
#
_symmetry.space_group_name_H-M   'P 1'
#
loop_
_entity.id
_entity.type
_entity.pdbx_description
1 polymer ?
#
loop_
_entity_poly.entity_id
_entity_poly.type
_entity_poly.pdbx_seq_one_letter_code
_entity_poly.pdbx_strand_id
1 'polypeptide(L)'
;LANISRGGDFNFPDVPSLCIDHHQTNEKYTDYLYLKYKYAATAEMLAEMFFAIGLKLDRDTCNALYMGIGTDSGFFKFSCTSEHTLLMASRLVKMGADPSYISNKLDEKTEEAMKCYKLVADTVHSYKDGKIVVAYMNKEAMALDGENSDYYASIPRCIKGAEIAALFKYKEQDEYRVSLRSLNYANVADLAAEFGGGGHWKASGCTMNGTLSDCERVFVEKAEKYL
;
A
#
# COMPACT_ATOMS: atom_id res chain seq x y z
N LEU A 1 -0.21 -17.11 12.27
CA LEU A 1 -0.55 -17.33 10.84
C LEU A 1 -1.57 -16.31 10.29
N ALA A 2 -2.39 -15.70 11.16
CA ALA A 2 -3.46 -14.77 10.75
C ALA A 2 -2.98 -13.54 9.94
N ASN A 3 -1.73 -13.14 10.04
CA ASN A 3 -1.19 -11.95 9.37
C ASN A 3 -0.42 -12.23 8.07
N ILE A 4 -0.32 -13.51 7.64
CA ILE A 4 0.49 -13.86 6.47
C ILE A 4 -0.23 -13.55 5.17
N SER A 5 -1.53 -13.61 5.16
CA SER A 5 -2.23 -13.55 3.90
C SER A 5 -3.46 -12.67 3.94
N ARG A 6 -3.50 -11.78 3.02
CA ARG A 6 -4.76 -11.19 2.56
C ARG A 6 -5.60 -12.20 1.75
N GLY A 7 -5.14 -13.45 1.63
CA GLY A 7 -5.64 -14.45 0.69
C GLY A 7 -6.28 -15.70 1.27
N GLY A 8 -6.50 -15.81 2.59
CA GLY A 8 -7.21 -16.94 3.20
C GLY A 8 -6.37 -17.85 4.12
N ASP A 9 -7.00 -18.86 4.68
CA ASP A 9 -6.37 -19.84 5.58
C ASP A 9 -5.49 -20.80 4.77
N PHE A 10 -4.17 -20.76 5.03
CA PHE A 10 -3.23 -21.74 4.50
C PHE A 10 -2.95 -22.80 5.54
N ASN A 11 -3.20 -24.05 5.21
CA ASN A 11 -2.67 -25.19 5.95
C ASN A 11 -1.25 -25.46 5.48
N PHE A 12 -0.27 -25.05 6.26
CA PHE A 12 1.13 -25.40 6.00
C PHE A 12 1.36 -26.86 6.33
N PRO A 13 2.05 -27.64 5.46
CA PRO A 13 2.47 -28.97 5.80
C PRO A 13 3.47 -28.92 6.96
N ASP A 14 3.57 -30.04 7.71
CA ASP A 14 4.56 -30.19 8.79
C ASP A 14 5.95 -30.48 8.20
N VAL A 15 6.56 -29.42 7.67
CA VAL A 15 7.91 -29.43 7.08
C VAL A 15 8.66 -28.18 7.53
N PRO A 16 10.00 -28.20 7.54
CA PRO A 16 10.79 -26.99 7.85
C PRO A 16 10.38 -25.80 7.00
N SER A 17 10.13 -24.68 7.64
CA SER A 17 9.61 -23.47 7.03
C SER A 17 10.60 -22.29 7.14
N LEU A 18 10.71 -21.49 6.08
CA LEU A 18 11.49 -20.25 6.05
C LEU A 18 10.57 -19.08 5.68
N CYS A 19 10.58 -18.05 6.51
CA CYS A 19 9.97 -16.77 6.18
C CYS A 19 11.05 -15.77 5.71
N ILE A 20 10.82 -15.16 4.56
CA ILE A 20 11.61 -14.03 4.04
C ILE A 20 10.69 -12.82 4.03
N ASP A 21 11.00 -11.80 4.83
CA ASP A 21 10.10 -10.66 5.04
C ASP A 21 10.85 -9.37 5.35
N HIS A 22 10.23 -8.23 5.02
CA HIS A 22 10.73 -6.90 5.34
C HIS A 22 9.84 -6.13 6.33
N HIS A 23 8.71 -6.70 6.77
CA HIS A 23 7.78 -6.02 7.68
C HIS A 23 8.27 -6.04 9.14
N GLN A 24 8.27 -4.90 9.81
CA GLN A 24 8.65 -4.78 11.23
C GLN A 24 7.69 -5.53 12.17
N THR A 25 6.45 -5.73 11.73
CA THR A 25 5.37 -6.39 12.48
C THR A 25 5.35 -7.91 12.30
N ASN A 26 6.40 -8.51 11.73
CA ASN A 26 6.49 -9.96 11.54
C ASN A 26 6.46 -10.71 12.89
N GLU A 27 5.55 -11.66 13.05
CA GLU A 27 5.30 -12.40 14.30
C GLU A 27 6.23 -13.63 14.49
N LYS A 28 7.19 -13.84 13.60
CA LYS A 28 8.20 -14.92 13.66
C LYS A 28 7.58 -16.34 13.80
N TYR A 29 6.67 -16.67 12.92
CA TYR A 29 5.86 -17.90 12.97
C TYR A 29 6.46 -19.11 12.20
N THR A 30 7.69 -19.00 11.70
CA THR A 30 8.40 -20.06 10.93
C THR A 30 9.63 -20.55 11.66
N ASP A 31 10.14 -21.74 11.28
CA ASP A 31 11.36 -22.32 11.85
C ASP A 31 12.59 -21.47 11.57
N TYR A 32 12.66 -20.92 10.38
CA TYR A 32 13.74 -20.02 9.95
C TYR A 32 13.17 -18.66 9.54
N LEU A 33 13.89 -17.60 9.86
CA LEU A 33 13.47 -16.22 9.55
C LEU A 33 14.64 -15.43 8.95
N TYR A 34 14.42 -14.89 7.75
CA TYR A 34 15.28 -13.87 7.15
C TYR A 34 14.51 -12.56 7.07
N LEU A 35 14.72 -11.68 8.05
CA LEU A 35 13.99 -10.42 8.22
C LEU A 35 14.93 -9.22 8.02
N LYS A 36 14.57 -8.33 7.08
CA LYS A 36 15.33 -7.12 6.74
C LYS A 36 14.42 -5.89 6.60
N TYR A 37 13.92 -5.38 7.71
CA TYR A 37 12.96 -4.28 7.74
C TYR A 37 13.45 -2.92 7.20
N LYS A 38 14.73 -2.78 6.83
CA LYS A 38 15.28 -1.61 6.14
C LYS A 38 15.24 -1.72 4.62
N TYR A 39 14.86 -2.88 4.09
CA TYR A 39 14.73 -3.08 2.65
C TYR A 39 13.37 -2.56 2.18
N ALA A 40 13.33 -2.01 0.98
CA ALA A 40 12.09 -1.44 0.42
C ALA A 40 11.05 -2.52 0.10
N ALA A 41 11.49 -3.75 -0.20
CA ALA A 41 10.63 -4.84 -0.61
C ALA A 41 11.24 -6.21 -0.29
N THR A 42 10.41 -7.22 -0.09
CA THR A 42 10.87 -8.62 -0.06
C THR A 42 11.55 -9.02 -1.39
N ALA A 43 11.08 -8.47 -2.51
CA ALA A 43 11.70 -8.68 -3.83
C ALA A 43 13.16 -8.17 -3.90
N GLU A 44 13.49 -7.11 -3.17
CA GLU A 44 14.88 -6.62 -3.03
C GLU A 44 15.75 -7.64 -2.31
N MET A 45 15.24 -8.25 -1.24
CA MET A 45 15.94 -9.30 -0.49
C MET A 45 16.18 -10.53 -1.35
N LEU A 46 15.16 -10.96 -2.11
CA LEU A 46 15.28 -12.10 -3.03
C LEU A 46 16.28 -11.82 -4.14
N ALA A 47 16.28 -10.62 -4.73
CA ALA A 47 17.25 -10.23 -5.75
C ALA A 47 18.68 -10.29 -5.20
N GLU A 48 18.92 -9.75 -4.00
CA GLU A 48 20.23 -9.84 -3.34
C GLU A 48 20.66 -11.29 -3.14
N MET A 49 19.76 -12.14 -2.60
CA MET A 49 20.06 -13.56 -2.37
C MET A 49 20.40 -14.29 -3.67
N PHE A 50 19.62 -14.08 -4.73
CA PHE A 50 19.86 -14.73 -6.02
C PHE A 50 21.18 -14.28 -6.65
N PHE A 51 21.52 -12.99 -6.51
CA PHE A 51 22.83 -12.48 -6.97
C PHE A 51 23.98 -13.02 -6.13
N ALA A 52 23.82 -13.19 -4.82
CA ALA A 52 24.85 -13.70 -3.93
C ALA A 52 25.21 -15.17 -4.25
N ILE A 53 24.23 -15.98 -4.61
CA ILE A 53 24.46 -17.40 -5.00
C ILE A 53 24.77 -17.58 -6.48
N GLY A 54 24.87 -16.49 -7.26
CA GLY A 54 25.20 -16.54 -8.69
C GLY A 54 24.09 -17.16 -9.56
N LEU A 55 22.82 -17.09 -9.12
CA LEU A 55 21.69 -17.63 -9.87
C LEU A 55 21.49 -16.86 -11.17
N LYS A 56 21.39 -17.60 -12.28
CA LYS A 56 21.00 -17.00 -13.57
C LYS A 56 19.50 -16.81 -13.59
N LEU A 57 19.06 -15.56 -13.67
CA LEU A 57 17.64 -15.20 -13.76
C LEU A 57 17.24 -15.06 -15.23
N ASP A 58 16.06 -15.55 -15.57
CA ASP A 58 15.44 -15.24 -16.84
C ASP A 58 14.78 -13.85 -16.82
N ARG A 59 14.32 -13.38 -17.99
CA ARG A 59 13.70 -12.06 -18.12
C ARG A 59 12.45 -11.91 -17.27
N ASP A 60 11.63 -12.94 -17.19
CA ASP A 60 10.35 -12.89 -16.47
C ASP A 60 10.58 -12.80 -14.97
N THR A 61 11.54 -13.56 -14.45
CA THR A 61 11.97 -13.44 -13.04
C THR A 61 12.54 -12.06 -12.75
N CYS A 62 13.39 -11.51 -13.65
CA CYS A 62 13.90 -10.15 -13.50
C CYS A 62 12.79 -9.11 -13.50
N ASN A 63 11.80 -9.23 -14.39
CA ASN A 63 10.63 -8.37 -14.43
C ASN A 63 9.80 -8.46 -13.15
N ALA A 64 9.54 -9.66 -12.64
CA ALA A 64 8.78 -9.88 -11.42
C ALA A 64 9.47 -9.25 -10.20
N LEU A 65 10.78 -9.45 -10.04
CA LEU A 65 11.56 -8.85 -8.96
C LEU A 65 11.60 -7.32 -9.07
N TYR A 66 11.82 -6.79 -10.29
CA TYR A 66 11.82 -5.35 -10.51
C TYR A 66 10.45 -4.73 -10.20
N MET A 67 9.37 -5.38 -10.63
CA MET A 67 7.99 -4.97 -10.32
C MET A 67 7.74 -4.96 -8.81
N GLY A 68 8.15 -6.02 -8.09
CA GLY A 68 7.98 -6.08 -6.63
C GLY A 68 8.75 -4.97 -5.90
N ILE A 69 9.99 -4.67 -6.32
CA ILE A 69 10.76 -3.52 -5.80
C ILE A 69 10.03 -2.21 -6.13
N GLY A 70 9.58 -2.06 -7.37
CA GLY A 70 8.93 -0.85 -7.86
C GLY A 70 7.63 -0.56 -7.11
N THR A 71 6.76 -1.54 -6.94
CA THR A 71 5.45 -1.35 -6.29
C THR A 71 5.59 -0.97 -4.82
N ASP A 72 6.45 -1.64 -4.06
CA ASP A 72 6.65 -1.37 -2.63
C ASP A 72 7.39 -0.04 -2.38
N SER A 73 8.29 0.36 -3.27
CA SER A 73 8.99 1.64 -3.20
C SER A 73 8.21 2.81 -3.84
N GLY A 74 7.00 2.55 -4.36
CA GLY A 74 6.24 3.52 -5.13
C GLY A 74 6.98 4.01 -6.38
N PHE A 75 7.62 3.09 -7.09
CA PHE A 75 8.56 3.38 -8.17
C PHE A 75 9.63 4.39 -7.75
N PHE A 76 10.30 4.02 -6.65
CA PHE A 76 11.45 4.76 -6.08
C PHE A 76 11.10 6.15 -5.53
N LYS A 77 9.82 6.45 -5.32
CA LYS A 77 9.34 7.74 -4.75
C LYS A 77 9.26 7.75 -3.24
N PHE A 78 9.18 6.57 -2.59
CA PHE A 78 9.00 6.50 -1.15
C PHE A 78 10.33 6.54 -0.39
N SER A 79 10.26 6.94 0.87
CA SER A 79 11.42 7.09 1.75
C SER A 79 12.15 5.79 2.10
N CYS A 80 11.56 4.63 1.80
CA CYS A 80 12.21 3.33 1.91
C CYS A 80 13.21 3.06 0.76
N THR A 81 13.20 3.86 -0.30
CA THR A 81 14.16 3.74 -1.41
C THR A 81 15.56 4.11 -0.93
N SER A 82 16.46 3.16 -0.95
CA SER A 82 17.86 3.31 -0.57
C SER A 82 18.80 3.20 -1.78
N GLU A 83 20.09 3.48 -1.59
CA GLU A 83 21.13 3.17 -2.57
C GLU A 83 21.09 1.70 -2.98
N HIS A 84 20.95 0.81 -1.99
CA HIS A 84 20.88 -0.64 -2.22
C HIS A 84 19.66 -1.02 -3.07
N THR A 85 18.50 -0.42 -2.81
CA THR A 85 17.28 -0.62 -3.61
C THR A 85 17.51 -0.28 -5.08
N LEU A 86 18.14 0.87 -5.36
CA LEU A 86 18.47 1.29 -6.73
C LEU A 86 19.54 0.40 -7.37
N LEU A 87 20.50 -0.07 -6.58
CA LEU A 87 21.52 -1.00 -7.06
C LEU A 87 20.90 -2.34 -7.49
N MET A 88 19.99 -2.91 -6.69
CA MET A 88 19.30 -4.15 -7.04
C MET A 88 18.46 -3.97 -8.31
N ALA A 89 17.71 -2.88 -8.40
CA ALA A 89 16.92 -2.53 -9.59
C ALA A 89 17.81 -2.41 -10.85
N SER A 90 18.94 -1.70 -10.75
CA SER A 90 19.91 -1.56 -11.84
C SER A 90 20.46 -2.90 -12.31
N ARG A 91 20.81 -3.81 -11.39
CA ARG A 91 21.30 -5.15 -11.72
C ARG A 91 20.24 -5.98 -12.42
N LEU A 92 18.98 -5.90 -11.99
CA LEU A 92 17.85 -6.58 -12.65
C LEU A 92 17.67 -6.08 -14.09
N VAL A 93 17.74 -4.76 -14.32
CA VAL A 93 17.68 -4.17 -15.66
C VAL A 93 18.82 -4.67 -16.53
N LYS A 94 20.05 -4.71 -15.99
CA LYS A 94 21.21 -5.28 -16.70
C LYS A 94 21.02 -6.74 -17.09
N MET A 95 20.23 -7.50 -16.31
CA MET A 95 19.93 -8.91 -16.57
C MET A 95 18.67 -9.11 -17.45
N GLY A 96 18.00 -8.05 -17.87
CA GLY A 96 16.90 -8.11 -18.85
C GLY A 96 15.54 -7.68 -18.35
N ALA A 97 15.41 -7.17 -17.12
CA ALA A 97 14.17 -6.51 -16.71
C ALA A 97 13.88 -5.31 -17.60
N ASP A 98 12.62 -5.11 -17.94
CA ASP A 98 12.13 -4.04 -18.80
C ASP A 98 11.26 -3.06 -18.03
N PRO A 99 11.84 -1.98 -17.46
CA PRO A 99 11.10 -0.98 -16.68
C PRO A 99 9.94 -0.35 -17.46
N SER A 100 10.12 -0.13 -18.75
CA SER A 100 9.08 0.49 -19.59
C SER A 100 7.87 -0.43 -19.77
N TYR A 101 8.12 -1.71 -20.05
CA TYR A 101 7.05 -2.70 -20.15
C TYR A 101 6.27 -2.82 -18.83
N ILE A 102 6.98 -2.89 -17.70
CA ILE A 102 6.39 -3.02 -16.36
C ILE A 102 5.55 -1.79 -16.02
N SER A 103 6.12 -0.57 -16.20
CA SER A 103 5.40 0.67 -15.91
C SER A 103 4.14 0.80 -16.77
N ASN A 104 4.26 0.57 -18.08
CA ASN A 104 3.11 0.66 -18.97
C ASN A 104 2.00 -0.32 -18.56
N LYS A 105 2.36 -1.56 -18.19
CA LYS A 105 1.38 -2.56 -17.75
C LYS A 105 0.68 -2.18 -16.43
N LEU A 106 1.37 -1.55 -15.51
CA LEU A 106 0.79 -1.08 -14.24
C LEU A 106 -0.04 0.20 -14.41
N ASP A 107 0.30 1.02 -15.41
CA ASP A 107 -0.41 2.26 -15.71
C ASP A 107 -1.65 2.05 -16.60
N GLU A 108 -1.79 0.89 -17.25
CA GLU A 108 -2.99 0.54 -18.03
C GLU A 108 -4.23 0.58 -17.14
N LYS A 109 -5.26 1.31 -17.56
CA LYS A 109 -6.54 1.42 -16.85
C LYS A 109 -7.68 1.16 -17.83
N THR A 110 -8.72 0.50 -17.33
CA THR A 110 -9.97 0.34 -18.08
C THR A 110 -10.74 1.67 -18.09
N GLU A 111 -11.72 1.79 -19.00
CA GLU A 111 -12.61 2.94 -19.01
C GLU A 111 -13.41 3.05 -17.70
N GLU A 112 -13.80 1.90 -17.13
CA GLU A 112 -14.50 1.82 -15.84
C GLU A 112 -13.62 2.36 -14.72
N ALA A 113 -12.34 1.99 -14.66
CA ALA A 113 -11.37 2.52 -13.71
C ALA A 113 -11.20 4.04 -13.85
N MET A 114 -11.19 4.57 -15.09
CA MET A 114 -11.13 6.03 -15.33
C MET A 114 -12.42 6.74 -14.92
N LYS A 115 -13.59 6.14 -15.13
CA LYS A 115 -14.87 6.66 -14.61
C LYS A 115 -14.89 6.66 -13.09
N CYS A 116 -14.43 5.56 -12.47
CA CYS A 116 -14.30 5.46 -11.03
C CYS A 116 -13.35 6.53 -10.47
N TYR A 117 -12.18 6.73 -11.09
CA TYR A 117 -11.22 7.78 -10.72
C TYR A 117 -11.88 9.16 -10.69
N LYS A 118 -12.65 9.50 -11.74
CA LYS A 118 -13.38 10.76 -11.81
C LYS A 118 -14.38 10.91 -10.68
N LEU A 119 -15.21 9.87 -10.44
CA LEU A 119 -16.18 9.88 -9.35
C LEU A 119 -15.52 10.12 -7.98
N VAL A 120 -14.40 9.48 -7.71
CA VAL A 120 -13.66 9.66 -6.46
C VAL A 120 -13.02 11.03 -6.38
N ALA A 121 -12.42 11.52 -7.46
CA ALA A 121 -11.78 12.84 -7.51
C ALA A 121 -12.76 13.99 -7.28
N ASP A 122 -14.00 13.85 -7.77
CA ASP A 122 -15.07 14.84 -7.58
C ASP A 122 -15.53 14.95 -6.11
N THR A 123 -15.14 13.99 -5.24
CA THR A 123 -15.52 13.97 -3.82
C THR A 123 -14.41 14.49 -2.88
N VAL A 124 -13.31 15.00 -3.42
CA VAL A 124 -12.19 15.45 -2.59
C VAL A 124 -12.55 16.67 -1.77
N HIS A 125 -12.39 16.56 -0.45
CA HIS A 125 -12.58 17.65 0.51
C HIS A 125 -11.30 17.88 1.33
N SER A 126 -10.98 19.13 1.63
CA SER A 126 -9.80 19.51 2.41
C SER A 126 -10.20 20.22 3.69
N TYR A 127 -9.50 19.88 4.79
CA TYR A 127 -9.68 20.44 6.12
C TYR A 127 -8.35 20.93 6.68
N LYS A 128 -8.39 21.80 7.70
CA LYS A 128 -7.21 22.26 8.42
C LYS A 128 -6.13 22.80 7.47
N ASP A 129 -6.51 23.82 6.68
CA ASP A 129 -5.65 24.48 5.69
C ASP A 129 -5.03 23.49 4.69
N GLY A 130 -5.79 22.46 4.31
CA GLY A 130 -5.37 21.45 3.34
C GLY A 130 -4.52 20.31 3.91
N LYS A 131 -4.29 20.27 5.22
CA LYS A 131 -3.48 19.22 5.84
C LYS A 131 -4.19 17.88 6.00
N ILE A 132 -5.52 17.89 6.16
CA ILE A 132 -6.33 16.68 6.14
C ILE A 132 -7.15 16.69 4.86
N VAL A 133 -7.01 15.67 4.05
CA VAL A 133 -7.74 15.53 2.79
C VAL A 133 -8.49 14.21 2.78
N VAL A 134 -9.77 14.27 2.49
CA VAL A 134 -10.65 13.10 2.41
C VAL A 134 -11.23 12.96 1.01
N ALA A 135 -11.52 11.74 0.61
CA ALA A 135 -12.26 11.41 -0.60
C ALA A 135 -13.16 10.20 -0.33
N TYR A 136 -14.14 9.99 -1.21
CA TYR A 136 -15.12 8.91 -1.06
C TYR A 136 -15.18 8.05 -2.29
N MET A 137 -15.30 6.77 -2.03
CA MET A 137 -15.66 5.76 -3.02
C MET A 137 -17.06 5.28 -2.67
N ASN A 138 -18.07 5.90 -3.29
CA ASN A 138 -19.48 5.61 -3.05
C ASN A 138 -19.87 4.25 -3.65
N LYS A 139 -21.14 3.85 -3.49
CA LYS A 139 -21.63 2.56 -4.01
C LYS A 139 -21.44 2.41 -5.52
N GLU A 140 -21.61 3.48 -6.28
CA GLU A 140 -21.43 3.48 -7.74
C GLU A 140 -19.94 3.26 -8.10
N ALA A 141 -19.03 4.01 -7.48
CA ALA A 141 -17.60 3.85 -7.67
C ALA A 141 -17.12 2.44 -7.25
N MET A 142 -17.64 1.91 -6.13
CA MET A 142 -17.35 0.54 -5.70
C MET A 142 -17.83 -0.53 -6.69
N ALA A 143 -18.96 -0.28 -7.36
CA ALA A 143 -19.46 -1.20 -8.40
C ALA A 143 -18.63 -1.17 -9.68
N LEU A 144 -17.99 -0.03 -9.99
CA LEU A 144 -17.13 0.12 -11.17
C LEU A 144 -15.76 -0.57 -11.00
N ASP A 145 -15.09 -0.34 -9.86
CA ASP A 145 -13.71 -0.83 -9.64
C ASP A 145 -13.38 -1.03 -8.15
N GLY A 146 -14.29 -1.62 -7.40
CA GLY A 146 -14.12 -1.87 -5.95
C GLY A 146 -12.97 -2.82 -5.60
N GLU A 147 -12.63 -3.76 -6.48
CA GLU A 147 -11.52 -4.70 -6.29
C GLU A 147 -10.17 -3.98 -6.21
N ASN A 148 -10.02 -2.88 -6.98
CA ASN A 148 -8.82 -2.05 -7.01
C ASN A 148 -8.91 -0.82 -6.10
N SER A 149 -9.82 -0.82 -5.14
CA SER A 149 -10.14 0.36 -4.31
C SER A 149 -8.94 1.00 -3.59
N ASP A 150 -7.88 0.24 -3.29
CA ASP A 150 -6.67 0.78 -2.66
C ASP A 150 -5.86 1.70 -3.59
N TYR A 151 -5.99 1.56 -4.91
CA TYR A 151 -5.38 2.46 -5.90
C TYR A 151 -5.87 3.90 -5.72
N TYR A 152 -7.16 4.06 -5.45
CA TYR A 152 -7.79 5.39 -5.34
C TYR A 152 -7.43 6.13 -4.05
N ALA A 153 -6.81 5.47 -3.07
CA ALA A 153 -6.25 6.14 -1.88
C ALA A 153 -5.10 7.11 -2.23
N SER A 154 -4.56 7.03 -3.44
CA SER A 154 -3.61 7.99 -3.97
C SER A 154 -4.23 9.36 -4.30
N ILE A 155 -5.53 9.43 -4.60
CA ILE A 155 -6.21 10.67 -5.02
C ILE A 155 -6.15 11.75 -3.93
N PRO A 156 -6.66 11.56 -2.70
CA PRO A 156 -6.56 12.57 -1.66
C PRO A 156 -5.11 12.84 -1.25
N ARG A 157 -4.22 11.86 -1.40
CA ARG A 157 -2.79 12.00 -1.10
C ARG A 157 -2.06 12.96 -2.05
N CYS A 158 -2.53 13.12 -3.31
CA CYS A 158 -1.88 13.97 -4.30
C CYS A 158 -2.16 15.47 -4.09
N ILE A 159 -3.04 15.85 -3.17
CA ILE A 159 -3.34 17.27 -2.90
C ILE A 159 -2.14 17.93 -2.23
N LYS A 160 -1.73 19.08 -2.79
CA LYS A 160 -0.59 19.85 -2.26
C LYS A 160 -0.84 20.29 -0.82
N GLY A 161 0.08 19.97 0.06
CA GLY A 161 -0.02 20.33 1.49
C GLY A 161 -0.70 19.28 2.36
N ALA A 162 -1.29 18.23 1.76
CA ALA A 162 -1.86 17.14 2.52
C ALA A 162 -0.78 16.49 3.40
N GLU A 163 -1.10 16.27 4.67
CA GLU A 163 -0.31 15.45 5.58
C GLU A 163 -1.02 14.13 5.84
N ILE A 164 -2.33 14.18 6.10
CA ILE A 164 -3.17 13.01 6.30
C ILE A 164 -4.18 12.94 5.15
N ALA A 165 -4.18 11.82 4.44
CA ALA A 165 -5.13 11.53 3.39
C ALA A 165 -5.97 10.31 3.75
N ALA A 166 -7.29 10.39 3.56
CA ALA A 166 -8.23 9.32 3.85
C ALA A 166 -9.15 9.06 2.66
N LEU A 167 -9.30 7.79 2.29
CA LEU A 167 -10.29 7.33 1.34
C LEU A 167 -11.33 6.49 2.08
N PHE A 168 -12.56 7.01 2.15
CA PHE A 168 -13.71 6.29 2.67
C PHE A 168 -14.32 5.43 1.55
N LYS A 169 -14.39 4.13 1.75
CA LYS A 169 -14.90 3.16 0.78
C LYS A 169 -16.19 2.56 1.29
N TYR A 170 -17.27 2.77 0.55
CA TYR A 170 -18.57 2.18 0.87
C TYR A 170 -18.44 0.65 0.93
N LYS A 171 -18.91 0.05 2.00
CA LYS A 171 -19.00 -1.41 2.16
C LYS A 171 -20.46 -1.85 2.13
N GLU A 172 -21.25 -1.32 3.04
CA GLU A 172 -22.69 -1.51 3.13
C GLU A 172 -23.32 -0.30 3.82
N GLN A 173 -24.65 -0.30 4.01
CA GLN A 173 -25.31 0.83 4.64
C GLN A 173 -24.68 1.16 5.98
N ASP A 174 -24.31 2.43 6.17
CA ASP A 174 -23.68 2.98 7.37
C ASP A 174 -22.37 2.29 7.80
N GLU A 175 -21.67 1.61 6.87
CA GLU A 175 -20.35 1.04 7.09
C GLU A 175 -19.38 1.45 5.98
N TYR A 176 -18.19 1.95 6.39
CA TYR A 176 -17.12 2.39 5.49
C TYR A 176 -15.79 1.78 5.90
N ARG A 177 -15.07 1.22 4.94
CA ARG A 177 -13.64 0.96 5.09
C ARG A 177 -12.87 2.22 4.78
N VAL A 178 -11.97 2.62 5.67
CA VAL A 178 -11.17 3.85 5.52
C VAL A 178 -9.71 3.48 5.32
N SER A 179 -9.17 3.85 4.16
CA SER A 179 -7.73 3.73 3.88
C SER A 179 -7.05 5.04 4.21
N LEU A 180 -6.04 5.00 5.08
CA LEU A 180 -5.28 6.16 5.57
C LEU A 180 -3.88 6.18 4.97
N ARG A 181 -3.41 7.38 4.63
CA ARG A 181 -2.04 7.63 4.17
C ARG A 181 -1.49 8.87 4.85
N SER A 182 -0.22 8.81 5.24
CA SER A 182 0.55 9.96 5.71
C SER A 182 1.64 10.31 4.71
N LEU A 183 1.93 11.60 4.54
CA LEU A 183 2.97 12.05 3.61
C LEU A 183 4.31 12.20 4.33
N ASN A 184 4.35 12.87 5.49
CA ASN A 184 5.60 13.24 6.13
C ASN A 184 5.74 12.69 7.56
N TYR A 185 4.96 13.20 8.53
CA TYR A 185 5.19 12.99 9.95
C TYR A 185 4.02 12.37 10.73
N ALA A 186 2.79 12.43 10.21
CA ALA A 186 1.64 11.91 10.94
C ALA A 186 1.69 10.37 11.06
N ASN A 187 1.47 9.85 12.27
CA ASN A 187 1.33 8.41 12.48
C ASN A 187 -0.12 7.97 12.23
N VAL A 188 -0.41 7.54 11.02
CA VAL A 188 -1.77 7.07 10.68
C VAL A 188 -2.09 5.68 11.22
N ALA A 189 -1.10 4.92 11.71
CA ALA A 189 -1.37 3.66 12.40
C ALA A 189 -2.02 3.91 13.76
N ASP A 190 -1.49 4.87 14.54
CA ASP A 190 -2.08 5.27 15.83
C ASP A 190 -3.46 5.91 15.62
N LEU A 191 -3.62 6.74 14.59
CA LEU A 191 -4.94 7.28 14.23
C LEU A 191 -5.93 6.16 13.88
N ALA A 192 -5.54 5.16 13.10
CA ALA A 192 -6.39 4.03 12.76
C ALA A 192 -6.77 3.21 14.00
N ALA A 193 -5.85 3.06 14.96
CA ALA A 193 -6.10 2.33 16.21
C ALA A 193 -7.21 2.98 17.06
N GLU A 194 -7.39 4.32 17.01
CA GLU A 194 -8.52 5.00 17.66
C GLU A 194 -9.91 4.56 17.13
N PHE A 195 -9.93 3.91 15.96
CA PHE A 195 -11.12 3.35 15.31
C PHE A 195 -11.10 1.81 15.27
N GLY A 196 -10.25 1.17 16.11
CA GLY A 196 -10.11 -0.29 16.12
C GLY A 196 -9.41 -0.87 14.89
N GLY A 197 -8.73 -0.03 14.12
CA GLY A 197 -7.93 -0.43 12.95
C GLY A 197 -6.44 -0.54 13.26
N GLY A 198 -5.62 -0.48 12.20
CA GLY A 198 -4.17 -0.56 12.34
C GLY A 198 -3.45 -0.55 10.99
N GLY A 199 -2.15 -0.76 11.02
CA GLY A 199 -1.31 -0.79 9.83
C GLY A 199 0.09 -0.26 10.10
N HIS A 200 0.67 0.36 9.08
CA HIS A 200 1.98 0.99 9.16
C HIS A 200 1.87 2.49 9.44
N TRP A 201 2.93 3.08 9.95
CA TRP A 201 3.03 4.53 10.23
C TRP A 201 2.44 5.39 9.11
N LYS A 202 2.79 5.10 7.84
CA LYS A 202 2.37 5.90 6.67
C LYS A 202 1.21 5.32 5.87
N ALA A 203 0.73 4.13 6.21
CA ALA A 203 -0.34 3.44 5.51
C ALA A 203 -1.10 2.51 6.45
N SER A 204 -2.31 2.85 6.78
CA SER A 204 -3.16 2.10 7.70
C SER A 204 -4.61 2.09 7.24
N GLY A 205 -5.45 1.42 7.97
CA GLY A 205 -6.87 1.38 7.68
C GLY A 205 -7.71 1.02 8.88
N CYS A 206 -8.97 1.42 8.84
CA CYS A 206 -9.96 1.10 9.86
C CYS A 206 -11.34 0.89 9.22
N THR A 207 -12.32 0.51 10.03
CA THR A 207 -13.73 0.49 9.66
C THR A 207 -14.47 1.48 10.53
N MET A 208 -15.36 2.26 9.94
CA MET A 208 -16.18 3.22 10.64
C MET A 208 -17.67 2.95 10.35
N ASN A 209 -18.51 3.07 11.40
CA ASN A 209 -19.94 2.85 11.33
C ASN A 209 -20.67 4.16 11.62
N GLY A 210 -21.71 4.45 10.85
CA GLY A 210 -22.53 5.66 10.93
C GLY A 210 -22.73 6.31 9.57
N THR A 211 -23.45 7.42 9.51
CA THR A 211 -23.59 8.16 8.25
C THR A 211 -22.22 8.65 7.76
N LEU A 212 -22.06 8.81 6.45
CA LEU A 212 -20.81 9.29 5.87
C LEU A 212 -20.36 10.63 6.50
N SER A 213 -21.31 11.54 6.69
CA SER A 213 -21.06 12.86 7.28
C SER A 213 -20.57 12.76 8.73
N ASP A 214 -21.15 11.85 9.54
CA ASP A 214 -20.73 11.66 10.92
C ASP A 214 -19.34 10.99 10.98
N CYS A 215 -19.11 9.97 10.15
CA CYS A 215 -17.81 9.31 10.04
C CYS A 215 -16.71 10.32 9.67
N GLU A 216 -16.96 11.16 8.67
CA GLU A 216 -16.03 12.19 8.24
C GLU A 216 -15.75 13.22 9.33
N ARG A 217 -16.78 13.75 9.97
CA ARG A 217 -16.65 14.72 11.07
C ARG A 217 -15.78 14.15 12.20
N VAL A 218 -16.13 12.95 12.69
CA VAL A 218 -15.39 12.30 13.78
C VAL A 218 -13.97 11.98 13.37
N PHE A 219 -13.75 11.55 12.11
CA PHE A 219 -12.42 11.30 11.58
C PHE A 219 -11.56 12.57 11.58
N VAL A 220 -12.07 13.68 11.05
CA VAL A 220 -11.35 14.97 10.98
C VAL A 220 -11.01 15.49 12.38
N GLU A 221 -11.94 15.43 13.34
CA GLU A 221 -11.70 15.82 14.74
C GLU A 221 -10.55 15.03 15.39
N LYS A 222 -10.50 13.71 15.13
CA LYS A 222 -9.41 12.88 15.66
C LYS A 222 -8.10 13.07 14.91
N ALA A 223 -8.15 13.16 13.58
CA ALA A 223 -6.98 13.33 12.74
C ALA A 223 -6.23 14.64 13.03
N GLU A 224 -6.92 15.69 13.46
CA GLU A 224 -6.31 16.97 13.86
C GLU A 224 -5.25 16.83 14.95
N LYS A 225 -5.39 15.85 15.83
CA LYS A 225 -4.42 15.62 16.94
C LYS A 225 -3.07 15.08 16.46
N TYR A 226 -3.01 14.63 15.21
CA TYR A 226 -1.81 14.05 14.59
C TYR A 226 -1.10 15.02 13.64
N LEU A 227 -1.59 16.26 13.55
CA LEU A 227 -0.96 17.37 12.83
C LEU A 227 0.00 18.13 13.72
#